data_32ebc09bb38e1a451238a810e3f0d882
#
_entry.id   32ebc09bb38e1a451238a810e3f0d882
#
_cell.length_a   1.000
_cell.length_b   1.000
_cell.length_c   1.000
_cell.angle_alpha   90.00
_cell.angle_beta   90.00
_cell.angle_gamma   90.00
#
_symmetry.space_group_name_H-M   'P 1'
#
loop_
_entity.id
_entity.type
_entity.pdbx_description
1 polymer ?
#
loop_
_entity_poly.entity_id
_entity_poly.type
_entity_poly.pdbx_seq_one_letter_code
_entity_poly.pdbx_strand_id
1 'polypeptide(L)'
;PGKITSSKFKKSDAEVYRDIAVQCGVPDEAILLETKSTNTGDNFRFSKRLLYQNQVKKILLVHYATSERRTLSVAKAILPEFDFIITSPELTFSSFLEQLRHSSEYFYSEVSLLVGDIQRMIIYPQLGWQEEVKIPASIIHAYFFLNNKGFDKFIYSSSEILELVKKHKPNLQEPNLFFNIKKIDSFTIDYLL
;
A
#
# COMPACT_ATOMS: atom_id res chain seq x y z
N PRO A 1 11.82 3.05 5.32
CA PRO A 1 10.50 3.58 5.66
C PRO A 1 10.56 4.45 6.89
N GLY A 2 9.89 5.60 6.83
CA GLY A 2 9.79 6.53 7.93
C GLY A 2 8.96 5.99 9.09
N LYS A 3 8.67 6.86 10.04
CA LYS A 3 7.93 6.52 11.26
C LYS A 3 6.62 5.81 10.91
N ILE A 4 6.57 4.50 11.11
CA ILE A 4 5.28 3.86 11.34
C ILE A 4 4.86 4.18 12.78
N THR A 5 3.66 4.45 12.89
CA THR A 5 2.70 4.66 13.97
C THR A 5 2.90 3.86 15.28
N SER A 6 3.98 3.17 15.52
CA SER A 6 4.25 2.63 16.84
C SER A 6 5.08 3.64 17.63
N SER A 7 4.40 4.41 18.47
CA SER A 7 4.97 5.25 19.52
C SER A 7 5.94 4.51 20.48
N LYS A 8 6.17 3.23 20.26
CA LYS A 8 7.04 2.35 21.07
C LYS A 8 8.52 2.45 20.70
N PHE A 9 8.88 2.86 19.49
CA PHE A 9 10.26 2.94 19.05
C PHE A 9 10.72 4.39 18.94
N LYS A 10 11.86 4.71 19.58
CA LYS A 10 12.55 6.01 19.43
C LYS A 10 13.23 6.15 18.06
N LYS A 11 13.36 5.06 17.31
CA LYS A 11 14.03 4.95 16.00
C LYS A 11 12.99 4.88 14.88
N SER A 12 13.38 5.30 13.67
CA SER A 12 12.62 5.03 12.46
C SER A 12 12.67 3.53 12.11
N ASP A 13 11.70 3.06 11.32
CA ASP A 13 11.70 1.67 10.85
C ASP A 13 12.97 1.33 10.08
N ALA A 14 13.48 2.28 9.28
CA ALA A 14 14.72 2.10 8.53
C ALA A 14 15.91 1.82 9.47
N GLU A 15 16.02 2.53 10.59
CA GLU A 15 17.07 2.29 11.58
C GLU A 15 16.91 0.95 12.28
N VAL A 16 15.68 0.53 12.56
CA VAL A 16 15.40 -0.79 13.15
C VAL A 16 15.79 -1.91 12.17
N TYR A 17 15.40 -1.79 10.91
CA TYR A 17 15.76 -2.78 9.88
C TYR A 17 17.27 -2.83 9.62
N ARG A 18 17.96 -1.69 9.66
CA ARG A 18 19.42 -1.66 9.60
C ARG A 18 20.05 -2.46 10.74
N ASP A 19 19.62 -2.20 11.97
CA ASP A 19 20.16 -2.88 13.14
C ASP A 19 20.00 -4.40 13.01
N ILE A 20 18.83 -4.87 12.54
CA ILE A 20 18.56 -6.29 12.27
C ILE A 20 19.47 -6.81 11.15
N ALA A 21 19.59 -6.09 10.04
CA ALA A 21 20.43 -6.50 8.91
C ALA A 21 21.90 -6.65 9.32
N VAL A 22 22.43 -5.70 10.10
CA VAL A 22 23.79 -5.79 10.62
C VAL A 22 23.95 -6.99 11.54
N GLN A 23 22.98 -7.27 12.43
CA GLN A 23 23.01 -8.48 13.28
C GLN A 23 22.97 -9.78 12.45
N CYS A 24 22.35 -9.74 11.26
CA CYS A 24 22.33 -10.85 10.32
C CYS A 24 23.60 -10.92 9.42
N GLY A 25 24.61 -10.06 9.65
CA GLY A 25 25.88 -10.10 8.95
C GLY A 25 25.95 -9.22 7.70
N VAL A 26 24.97 -8.34 7.43
CA VAL A 26 25.08 -7.35 6.37
C VAL A 26 26.05 -6.25 6.79
N PRO A 27 27.10 -5.94 6.00
CA PRO A 27 28.01 -4.85 6.30
C PRO A 27 27.27 -3.50 6.40
N ASP A 28 27.56 -2.70 7.43
CA ASP A 28 26.88 -1.44 7.65
C ASP A 28 27.08 -0.45 6.51
N GLU A 29 28.25 -0.45 5.92
CA GLU A 29 28.60 0.36 4.73
C GLU A 29 27.83 0.00 3.47
N ALA A 30 27.21 -1.19 3.43
CA ALA A 30 26.36 -1.61 2.33
C ALA A 30 24.89 -1.15 2.50
N ILE A 31 24.56 -0.51 3.62
CA ILE A 31 23.19 -0.13 3.94
C ILE A 31 22.98 1.36 3.72
N LEU A 32 22.04 1.71 2.86
CA LEU A 32 21.60 3.09 2.64
C LEU A 32 20.27 3.31 3.34
N LEU A 33 20.18 4.34 4.19
CA LEU A 33 18.98 4.63 4.95
C LEU A 33 18.20 5.81 4.38
N GLU A 34 16.90 5.61 4.24
CA GLU A 34 15.90 6.67 4.10
C GLU A 34 14.99 6.65 5.33
N THR A 35 14.97 7.75 6.10
CA THR A 35 14.33 7.82 7.41
C THR A 35 13.20 8.85 7.51
N LYS A 36 12.88 9.58 6.43
CA LYS A 36 11.94 10.71 6.43
C LYS A 36 10.55 10.32 5.93
N SER A 37 10.45 9.25 5.16
CA SER A 37 9.20 8.81 4.56
C SER A 37 8.17 8.42 5.62
N THR A 38 6.90 8.71 5.35
CA THR A 38 5.77 8.39 6.23
C THR A 38 4.72 7.50 5.57
N ASN A 39 4.92 7.19 4.30
CA ASN A 39 4.02 6.33 3.50
C ASN A 39 4.77 5.67 2.35
N THR A 40 4.14 4.69 1.71
CA THR A 40 4.74 3.93 0.60
C THR A 40 5.22 4.82 -0.56
N GLY A 41 4.46 5.84 -0.93
CA GLY A 41 4.85 6.76 -2.00
C GLY A 41 6.11 7.55 -1.67
N ASP A 42 6.23 8.04 -0.43
CA ASP A 42 7.41 8.78 0.02
C ASP A 42 8.64 7.88 0.14
N ASN A 43 8.47 6.59 0.49
CA ASN A 43 9.58 5.63 0.46
C ASN A 43 10.27 5.64 -0.91
N PHE A 44 9.51 5.62 -2.01
CA PHE A 44 10.08 5.65 -3.35
C PHE A 44 10.60 7.04 -3.72
N ARG A 45 9.84 8.12 -3.45
CA ARG A 45 10.26 9.48 -3.79
C ARG A 45 11.56 9.87 -3.11
N PHE A 46 11.70 9.58 -1.83
CA PHE A 46 12.88 9.99 -1.05
C PHE A 46 14.06 9.08 -1.28
N SER A 47 13.84 7.80 -1.60
CA SER A 47 14.91 6.89 -2.01
C SER A 47 15.44 7.18 -3.41
N LYS A 48 14.71 7.88 -4.27
CA LYS A 48 15.09 8.18 -5.66
C LYS A 48 16.51 8.73 -5.77
N ARG A 49 16.85 9.73 -4.95
CA ARG A 49 18.18 10.33 -4.94
C ARG A 49 19.28 9.32 -4.62
N LEU A 50 19.07 8.47 -3.61
CA LEU A 50 20.02 7.43 -3.22
C LEU A 50 20.25 6.43 -4.35
N LEU A 51 19.17 6.01 -5.02
CA LEU A 51 19.23 5.08 -6.15
C LEU A 51 20.06 5.63 -7.32
N TYR A 52 19.86 6.92 -7.67
CA TYR A 52 20.63 7.56 -8.72
C TYR A 52 22.10 7.74 -8.37
N GLN A 53 22.39 8.19 -7.15
CA GLN A 53 23.78 8.38 -6.68
C GLN A 53 24.58 7.07 -6.70
N ASN A 54 23.90 5.93 -6.49
CA ASN A 54 24.52 4.61 -6.53
C ASN A 54 24.34 3.88 -7.86
N GLN A 55 23.89 4.57 -8.93
CA GLN A 55 23.73 4.04 -10.29
C GLN A 55 22.89 2.74 -10.34
N VAL A 56 21.94 2.58 -9.44
CA VAL A 56 21.06 1.42 -9.40
C VAL A 56 20.22 1.37 -10.66
N LYS A 57 20.03 0.17 -11.22
CA LYS A 57 19.17 -0.10 -12.39
C LYS A 57 18.02 -1.04 -12.06
N LYS A 58 18.29 -2.03 -11.22
CA LYS A 58 17.32 -3.06 -10.82
C LYS A 58 17.13 -3.02 -9.31
N ILE A 59 15.90 -3.17 -8.88
CA ILE A 59 15.50 -3.08 -7.48
C ILE A 59 14.73 -4.33 -7.10
N LEU A 60 15.21 -5.04 -6.09
CA LEU A 60 14.43 -6.09 -5.44
C LEU A 60 13.66 -5.46 -4.28
N LEU A 61 12.34 -5.40 -4.42
CA LEU A 61 11.46 -4.96 -3.35
C LEU A 61 11.10 -6.15 -2.47
N VAL A 62 11.38 -6.04 -1.18
CA VAL A 62 10.92 -7.00 -0.18
C VAL A 62 9.79 -6.37 0.61
N HIS A 63 8.63 -7.00 0.61
CA HIS A 63 7.44 -6.46 1.26
C HIS A 63 6.57 -7.57 1.86
N TYR A 64 5.49 -7.21 2.55
CA TYR A 64 4.48 -8.18 2.98
C TYR A 64 3.74 -8.75 1.78
N ALA A 65 3.48 -10.06 1.77
CA ALA A 65 2.78 -10.76 0.70
C ALA A 65 1.42 -10.11 0.34
N THR A 66 0.71 -9.66 1.36
CA THR A 66 -0.61 -9.02 1.22
C THR A 66 -0.58 -7.65 0.53
N SER A 67 0.57 -6.98 0.50
CA SER A 67 0.72 -5.64 -0.09
C SER A 67 1.63 -5.57 -1.32
N GLU A 68 2.17 -6.70 -1.79
CA GLU A 68 3.10 -6.74 -2.94
C GLU A 68 2.54 -6.03 -4.17
N ARG A 69 1.33 -6.39 -4.56
CA ARG A 69 0.71 -5.88 -5.78
C ARG A 69 0.57 -4.36 -5.75
N ARG A 70 0.11 -3.81 -4.63
CA ARG A 70 -0.02 -2.38 -4.46
C ARG A 70 1.35 -1.70 -4.42
N THR A 71 2.30 -2.25 -3.68
CA THR A 71 3.65 -1.69 -3.55
C THR A 71 4.35 -1.62 -4.90
N LEU A 72 4.29 -2.69 -5.69
CA LEU A 72 4.88 -2.71 -7.03
C LEU A 72 4.25 -1.67 -7.97
N SER A 73 2.93 -1.52 -7.94
CA SER A 73 2.25 -0.53 -8.79
C SER A 73 2.56 0.92 -8.40
N VAL A 74 2.77 1.19 -7.11
CA VAL A 74 3.25 2.50 -6.62
C VAL A 74 4.70 2.74 -7.05
N ALA A 75 5.57 1.74 -6.91
CA ALA A 75 6.97 1.83 -7.32
C ALA A 75 7.11 2.19 -8.81
N LYS A 76 6.40 1.48 -9.68
CA LYS A 76 6.42 1.71 -11.12
C LYS A 76 5.86 3.08 -11.52
N ALA A 77 4.83 3.58 -10.84
CA ALA A 77 4.30 4.91 -11.10
C ALA A 77 5.27 6.03 -10.70
N ILE A 78 6.03 5.85 -9.63
CA ILE A 78 6.93 6.91 -9.10
C ILE A 78 8.33 6.84 -9.70
N LEU A 79 8.80 5.64 -10.01
CA LEU A 79 10.14 5.35 -10.50
C LEU A 79 10.10 4.49 -11.78
N PRO A 80 9.40 4.94 -12.85
CA PRO A 80 9.20 4.13 -14.06
C PRO A 80 10.49 3.76 -14.79
N GLU A 81 11.59 4.45 -14.50
CA GLU A 81 12.89 4.25 -15.09
C GLU A 81 13.70 3.06 -14.51
N PHE A 82 13.19 2.42 -13.43
CA PHE A 82 13.87 1.30 -12.80
C PHE A 82 13.16 -0.03 -13.08
N ASP A 83 13.95 -1.10 -13.19
CA ASP A 83 13.44 -2.47 -13.24
C ASP A 83 13.14 -2.97 -11.83
N PHE A 84 11.92 -3.45 -11.61
CA PHE A 84 11.49 -3.96 -10.31
C PHE A 84 11.23 -5.46 -10.34
N ILE A 85 11.73 -6.14 -9.32
CA ILE A 85 11.30 -7.47 -8.89
C ILE A 85 10.72 -7.30 -7.49
N ILE A 86 9.59 -7.93 -7.19
CA ILE A 86 9.01 -7.92 -5.85
C ILE A 86 8.98 -9.32 -5.28
N THR A 87 9.23 -9.42 -4.00
CA THR A 87 9.17 -10.67 -3.24
C THR A 87 8.70 -10.41 -1.81
N SER A 88 8.20 -11.44 -1.18
CA SER A 88 7.83 -11.46 0.24
C SER A 88 8.35 -12.75 0.89
N PRO A 89 8.44 -12.80 2.22
CA PRO A 89 8.52 -14.06 2.92
C PRO A 89 7.37 -14.98 2.52
N GLU A 90 7.64 -16.27 2.45
CA GLU A 90 6.61 -17.25 2.12
C GLU A 90 5.47 -17.18 3.14
N LEU A 91 4.26 -16.94 2.65
CA LEU A 91 3.06 -16.85 3.45
C LEU A 91 1.95 -17.66 2.78
N THR A 92 1.66 -18.84 3.30
CA THR A 92 0.50 -19.61 2.85
C THR A 92 -0.79 -18.97 3.39
N PHE A 93 -1.91 -19.21 2.70
CA PHE A 93 -3.21 -18.73 3.19
C PHE A 93 -3.55 -19.29 4.58
N SER A 94 -3.21 -20.53 4.83
CA SER A 94 -3.42 -21.18 6.14
C SER A 94 -2.62 -20.50 7.25
N SER A 95 -1.32 -20.25 7.03
CA SER A 95 -0.47 -19.57 8.01
C SER A 95 -0.89 -18.10 8.23
N PHE A 96 -1.37 -17.43 7.18
CA PHE A 96 -1.94 -16.09 7.33
C PHE A 96 -3.20 -16.10 8.20
N LEU A 97 -4.13 -17.03 7.96
CA LEU A 97 -5.33 -17.17 8.81
C LEU A 97 -4.98 -17.49 10.26
N GLU A 98 -3.94 -18.30 10.49
CA GLU A 98 -3.46 -18.60 11.83
C GLU A 98 -2.90 -17.36 12.52
N GLN A 99 -2.08 -16.55 11.84
CA GLN A 99 -1.60 -15.27 12.35
C GLN A 99 -2.76 -14.33 12.72
N LEU A 100 -3.81 -14.27 11.91
CA LEU A 100 -4.98 -13.44 12.19
C LEU A 100 -5.72 -13.86 13.47
N ARG A 101 -5.57 -15.11 13.93
CA ARG A 101 -6.23 -15.61 15.15
C ARG A 101 -5.56 -15.20 16.46
N HIS A 102 -4.39 -14.54 16.41
CA HIS A 102 -3.66 -14.15 17.63
C HIS A 102 -4.45 -13.20 18.54
N SER A 103 -5.20 -12.27 17.96
CA SER A 103 -6.12 -11.43 18.70
C SER A 103 -7.20 -10.84 17.80
N SER A 104 -8.34 -10.51 18.37
CA SER A 104 -9.42 -9.85 17.63
C SER A 104 -9.03 -8.45 17.13
N GLU A 105 -8.19 -7.73 17.87
CA GLU A 105 -7.67 -6.42 17.48
C GLU A 105 -6.72 -6.54 16.29
N TYR A 106 -5.81 -7.51 16.32
CA TYR A 106 -4.90 -7.78 15.21
C TYR A 106 -5.68 -8.18 13.96
N PHE A 107 -6.62 -9.13 14.08
CA PHE A 107 -7.52 -9.54 13.00
C PHE A 107 -8.22 -8.33 12.37
N TYR A 108 -8.88 -7.51 13.19
CA TYR A 108 -9.60 -6.32 12.72
C TYR A 108 -8.66 -5.34 12.00
N SER A 109 -7.49 -5.09 12.55
CA SER A 109 -6.52 -4.17 11.97
C SER A 109 -5.99 -4.65 10.63
N GLU A 110 -5.59 -5.92 10.53
CA GLU A 110 -5.03 -6.49 9.30
C GLU A 110 -6.08 -6.58 8.19
N VAL A 111 -7.29 -7.04 8.50
CA VAL A 111 -8.37 -7.09 7.51
C VAL A 111 -8.76 -5.69 7.05
N SER A 112 -8.87 -4.72 7.96
CA SER A 112 -9.14 -3.32 7.60
C SER A 112 -8.04 -2.72 6.72
N LEU A 113 -6.76 -3.10 6.95
CA LEU A 113 -5.64 -2.66 6.11
C LEU A 113 -5.79 -3.19 4.68
N LEU A 114 -6.12 -4.47 4.52
CA LEU A 114 -6.36 -5.08 3.21
C LEU A 114 -7.52 -4.40 2.47
N VAL A 115 -8.62 -4.14 3.18
CA VAL A 115 -9.79 -3.44 2.61
C VAL A 115 -9.40 -2.02 2.17
N GLY A 116 -8.65 -1.28 3.00
CA GLY A 116 -8.12 0.03 2.64
C GLY A 116 -7.15 -0.02 1.45
N ASP A 117 -6.33 -1.05 1.32
CA ASP A 117 -5.42 -1.22 0.19
C ASP A 117 -6.18 -1.48 -1.13
N ILE A 118 -7.29 -2.23 -1.10
CA ILE A 118 -8.16 -2.40 -2.27
C ILE A 118 -8.73 -1.04 -2.71
N GLN A 119 -9.23 -0.23 -1.79
CA GLN A 119 -9.73 1.11 -2.12
C GLN A 119 -8.64 1.99 -2.74
N ARG A 120 -7.42 1.96 -2.20
CA ARG A 120 -6.28 2.69 -2.77
C ARG A 120 -5.93 2.23 -4.18
N MET A 121 -6.00 0.93 -4.45
CA MET A 121 -5.76 0.40 -5.80
C MET A 121 -6.81 0.87 -6.82
N ILE A 122 -8.00 1.28 -6.38
CA ILE A 122 -9.05 1.88 -7.24
C ILE A 122 -8.81 3.38 -7.44
N ILE A 123 -8.44 4.10 -6.38
CA ILE A 123 -8.40 5.57 -6.37
C ILE A 123 -7.05 6.11 -6.85
N TYR A 124 -5.95 5.55 -6.39
CA TYR A 124 -4.62 6.11 -6.60
C TYR A 124 -4.14 6.16 -8.05
N PRO A 125 -4.54 5.23 -8.95
CA PRO A 125 -4.22 5.38 -10.37
C PRO A 125 -4.77 6.67 -10.97
N GLN A 126 -5.97 7.08 -10.58
CA GLN A 126 -6.61 8.31 -11.06
C GLN A 126 -5.87 9.57 -10.58
N LEU A 127 -5.21 9.48 -9.43
CA LEU A 127 -4.36 10.55 -8.89
C LEU A 127 -2.93 10.52 -9.48
N GLY A 128 -2.57 9.49 -10.24
CA GLY A 128 -1.22 9.27 -10.76
C GLY A 128 -0.21 8.83 -9.70
N TRP A 129 -0.70 8.25 -8.59
CA TRP A 129 0.15 7.81 -7.49
C TRP A 129 0.54 6.34 -7.56
N GLN A 130 -0.10 5.60 -8.47
CA GLN A 130 0.17 4.21 -8.71
C GLN A 130 -0.27 3.84 -10.13
N GLU A 131 0.30 2.79 -10.71
CA GLU A 131 -0.19 2.21 -11.96
C GLU A 131 -1.55 1.53 -11.76
N GLU A 132 -2.36 1.52 -12.82
CA GLU A 132 -3.63 0.81 -12.80
C GLU A 132 -3.40 -0.70 -12.67
N VAL A 133 -4.16 -1.32 -11.78
CA VAL A 133 -4.11 -2.76 -11.52
C VAL A 133 -5.49 -3.35 -11.77
N LYS A 134 -5.56 -4.37 -12.61
CA LYS A 134 -6.81 -5.10 -12.84
C LYS A 134 -7.22 -5.82 -11.55
N ILE A 135 -8.34 -5.42 -10.97
CA ILE A 135 -8.91 -6.02 -9.76
C ILE A 135 -10.04 -6.96 -10.19
N PRO A 136 -9.99 -8.26 -9.84
CA PRO A 136 -11.09 -9.20 -10.12
C PRO A 136 -12.39 -8.78 -9.45
N ALA A 137 -13.53 -9.03 -10.10
CA ALA A 137 -14.84 -8.70 -9.54
C ALA A 137 -15.09 -9.34 -8.15
N SER A 138 -14.60 -10.56 -7.94
CA SER A 138 -14.68 -11.22 -6.63
C SER A 138 -13.99 -10.46 -5.51
N ILE A 139 -12.88 -9.77 -5.81
CA ILE A 139 -12.17 -8.94 -4.84
C ILE A 139 -12.96 -7.66 -4.55
N ILE A 140 -13.59 -7.08 -5.56
CA ILE A 140 -14.49 -5.92 -5.38
C ILE A 140 -15.69 -6.31 -4.50
N HIS A 141 -16.30 -7.45 -4.73
CA HIS A 141 -17.39 -7.95 -3.87
C HIS A 141 -16.93 -8.17 -2.43
N ALA A 142 -15.76 -8.80 -2.24
CA ALA A 142 -15.18 -8.98 -0.90
C ALA A 142 -14.90 -7.64 -0.20
N TYR A 143 -14.43 -6.62 -0.93
CA TYR A 143 -14.23 -5.27 -0.41
C TYR A 143 -15.54 -4.70 0.16
N PHE A 144 -16.64 -4.73 -0.60
CA PHE A 144 -17.92 -4.21 -0.11
C PHE A 144 -18.47 -5.01 1.05
N PHE A 145 -18.38 -6.33 0.96
CA PHE A 145 -18.82 -7.20 2.06
C PHE A 145 -18.10 -6.88 3.36
N LEU A 146 -16.77 -6.78 3.32
CA LEU A 146 -15.96 -6.50 4.51
C LEU A 146 -16.15 -5.07 5.01
N ASN A 147 -16.26 -4.08 4.12
CA ASN A 147 -16.59 -2.71 4.48
C ASN A 147 -17.92 -2.64 5.22
N ASN A 148 -18.97 -3.28 4.72
CA ASN A 148 -20.29 -3.35 5.38
C ASN A 148 -20.29 -4.12 6.71
N LYS A 149 -19.23 -4.92 6.96
CA LYS A 149 -19.01 -5.60 8.26
C LYS A 149 -18.17 -4.79 9.24
N GLY A 150 -17.84 -3.53 8.90
CA GLY A 150 -17.12 -2.61 9.77
C GLY A 150 -15.60 -2.68 9.68
N PHE A 151 -15.04 -3.30 8.63
CA PHE A 151 -13.59 -3.27 8.36
C PHE A 151 -13.18 -2.03 7.56
N ASP A 152 -13.56 -0.85 8.04
CA ASP A 152 -13.46 0.44 7.34
C ASP A 152 -12.41 1.39 7.92
N LYS A 153 -11.66 0.97 8.95
CA LYS A 153 -10.68 1.80 9.68
C LYS A 153 -9.70 2.56 8.80
N PHE A 154 -9.33 2.03 7.64
CA PHE A 154 -8.34 2.61 6.74
C PHE A 154 -8.91 3.01 5.38
N ILE A 155 -10.22 3.12 5.28
CA ILE A 155 -10.94 3.58 4.09
C ILE A 155 -11.08 5.10 4.15
N TYR A 156 -10.86 5.75 3.01
CA TYR A 156 -11.22 7.15 2.84
C TYR A 156 -12.73 7.29 2.64
N SER A 157 -13.34 8.22 3.34
CA SER A 157 -14.71 8.67 3.06
C SER A 157 -14.79 9.40 1.71
N SER A 158 -15.99 9.54 1.17
CA SER A 158 -16.20 10.27 -0.09
C SER A 158 -15.71 11.72 -0.01
N SER A 159 -15.85 12.38 1.14
CA SER A 159 -15.36 13.75 1.36
C SER A 159 -13.83 13.83 1.33
N GLU A 160 -13.14 12.89 1.99
CA GLU A 160 -11.67 12.82 1.97
C GLU A 160 -11.13 12.54 0.56
N ILE A 161 -11.80 11.66 -0.20
CA ILE A 161 -11.42 11.40 -1.60
C ILE A 161 -11.57 12.68 -2.45
N LEU A 162 -12.66 13.43 -2.27
CA LEU A 162 -12.86 14.70 -2.96
C LEU A 162 -11.78 15.72 -2.62
N GLU A 163 -11.39 15.83 -1.36
CA GLU A 163 -10.32 16.72 -0.93
C GLU A 163 -8.98 16.32 -1.56
N LEU A 164 -8.67 15.02 -1.58
CA LEU A 164 -7.48 14.50 -2.24
C LEU A 164 -7.45 14.85 -3.73
N VAL A 165 -8.58 14.69 -4.43
CA VAL A 165 -8.70 15.03 -5.85
C VAL A 165 -8.53 16.54 -6.08
N LYS A 166 -9.24 17.37 -5.35
CA LYS A 166 -9.14 18.83 -5.46
C LYS A 166 -7.70 19.31 -5.23
N LYS A 167 -7.02 18.73 -4.26
CA LYS A 167 -5.64 19.09 -3.92
C LYS A 167 -4.63 18.68 -4.98
N HIS A 168 -4.76 17.50 -5.57
CA HIS A 168 -3.72 16.90 -6.41
C HIS A 168 -4.05 16.86 -7.90
N LYS A 169 -5.33 16.97 -8.27
CA LYS A 169 -5.85 16.97 -9.65
C LYS A 169 -7.00 17.97 -9.79
N PRO A 170 -6.75 19.28 -9.60
CA PRO A 170 -7.81 20.29 -9.58
C PRO A 170 -8.62 20.36 -10.88
N ASN A 171 -8.05 19.91 -11.99
CA ASN A 171 -8.69 19.86 -13.31
C ASN A 171 -9.41 18.53 -13.60
N LEU A 172 -9.40 17.58 -12.68
CA LEU A 172 -10.11 16.32 -12.86
C LEU A 172 -11.61 16.57 -12.66
N GLN A 173 -12.41 16.28 -13.68
CA GLN A 173 -13.86 16.41 -13.57
C GLN A 173 -14.44 15.36 -12.60
N GLU A 174 -15.20 15.82 -11.61
CA GLU A 174 -15.82 14.99 -10.56
C GLU A 174 -16.58 13.72 -11.06
N PRO A 175 -17.29 13.75 -12.23
CA PRO A 175 -18.06 12.60 -12.69
C PRO A 175 -17.26 11.32 -12.88
N ASN A 176 -15.98 11.39 -13.26
CA ASN A 176 -15.17 10.20 -13.54
C ASN A 176 -14.73 9.47 -12.28
N LEU A 177 -14.46 10.19 -11.20
CA LEU A 177 -14.07 9.59 -9.92
C LEU A 177 -15.27 8.94 -9.22
N PHE A 178 -16.41 9.65 -9.19
CA PHE A 178 -17.67 9.16 -8.61
C PHE A 178 -18.31 8.07 -9.44
N PHE A 179 -18.18 8.11 -10.75
CA PHE A 179 -18.73 7.08 -11.63
C PHE A 179 -18.04 5.73 -11.38
N ASN A 180 -16.73 5.73 -11.10
CA ASN A 180 -16.01 4.52 -10.77
C ASN A 180 -16.35 4.03 -9.35
N ILE A 181 -16.55 4.93 -8.38
CA ILE A 181 -16.99 4.58 -7.02
C ILE A 181 -18.46 4.15 -7.04
N LYS A 182 -19.37 4.90 -7.71
CA LYS A 182 -20.79 4.53 -7.84
C LYS A 182 -21.02 3.32 -8.74
N LYS A 183 -20.17 3.07 -9.72
CA LYS A 183 -20.25 1.85 -10.53
C LYS A 183 -19.91 0.62 -9.69
N ILE A 184 -19.06 0.82 -8.69
CA ILE A 184 -18.78 -0.16 -7.65
C ILE A 184 -20.02 -0.31 -6.75
N ASP A 185 -20.67 0.76 -6.29
CA ASP A 185 -21.89 0.72 -5.45
C ASP A 185 -23.08 0.11 -6.21
N SER A 186 -23.25 0.38 -7.51
CA SER A 186 -24.35 -0.18 -8.32
C SER A 186 -24.20 -1.66 -8.66
N PHE A 187 -22.99 -2.20 -8.69
CA PHE A 187 -22.75 -3.64 -8.87
C PHE A 187 -23.22 -4.48 -7.67
N THR A 188 -23.39 -3.86 -6.51
CA THR A 188 -23.80 -4.57 -5.28
C THR A 188 -25.31 -4.80 -5.19
N ILE A 189 -26.11 -4.01 -5.90
CA ILE A 189 -27.58 -4.08 -5.78
C ILE A 189 -28.17 -5.19 -6.67
N ASP A 190 -27.57 -5.47 -7.82
CA ASP A 190 -28.15 -6.41 -8.81
C ASP A 190 -27.80 -7.88 -8.58
N TYR A 191 -26.95 -8.23 -7.62
CA TYR A 191 -26.51 -9.61 -7.35
C TYR A 191 -26.81 -10.12 -5.94
N LEU A 192 -27.45 -9.33 -5.10
CA LEU A 192 -27.86 -9.71 -3.73
C LEU A 192 -29.41 -9.83 -3.57
N LEU A 193 -30.16 -9.72 -4.66
CA LEU A 193 -31.57 -10.07 -4.77
C LEU A 193 -31.73 -11.30 -5.66
#